data_3448da709b45f9bf0cb83965aef3cda6
#
_entry.id   3448da709b45f9bf0cb83965aef3cda6
#
_cell.length_a   1.000
_cell.length_b   1.000
_cell.length_c   1.000
_cell.angle_alpha   90.00
_cell.angle_beta   90.00
_cell.angle_gamma   90.00
#
_symmetry.space_group_name_H-M   'P 1'
#
loop_
_entity.id
_entity.type
_entity.pdbx_description
1 polymer ?
#
loop_
_entity_poly.entity_id
_entity_poly.type
_entity_poly.pdbx_seq_one_letter_code
_entity_poly.pdbx_strand_id
1 'polypeptide(L)'
;MNNTVKKQKLFTKSAFKIALECPNKLYYYRNPDVYANADTEDEFLQALAEGGFQVGELAKIYCGVPPENDIEELDYDSALRRTQELMQQEQVNIAEAAFRYGNLFVRVDVLQRNGDHIELIEVKA
;
A
#
# COMPACT_ATOMS: atom_id res chain seq x y z
N MET A 1 7.09 -14.31 33.20
CA MET A 1 5.90 -13.59 32.68
C MET A 1 6.17 -13.21 31.25
N ASN A 2 5.65 -13.98 30.30
CA ASN A 2 5.76 -13.66 28.88
C ASN A 2 4.66 -12.67 28.53
N ASN A 3 4.95 -11.37 28.62
CA ASN A 3 4.14 -10.34 27.96
C ASN A 3 4.41 -10.41 26.46
N THR A 4 3.77 -11.34 25.80
CA THR A 4 3.63 -11.31 24.35
C THR A 4 2.70 -10.14 24.04
N VAL A 5 3.28 -8.96 23.84
CA VAL A 5 2.56 -7.83 23.25
C VAL A 5 2.03 -8.35 21.91
N LYS A 6 0.75 -8.68 21.85
CA LYS A 6 0.09 -9.02 20.58
C LYS A 6 0.32 -7.85 19.65
N LYS A 7 1.21 -8.03 18.67
CA LYS A 7 1.48 -7.04 17.63
C LYS A 7 0.14 -6.69 17.00
N GLN A 8 -0.34 -5.47 17.24
CA GLN A 8 -1.64 -5.02 16.78
C GLN A 8 -1.68 -5.15 15.26
N LYS A 9 -2.57 -6.01 14.74
CA LYS A 9 -2.71 -6.19 13.28
C LYS A 9 -3.19 -4.87 12.67
N LEU A 10 -2.41 -4.35 11.73
CA LEU A 10 -2.80 -3.17 10.96
C LEU A 10 -4.01 -3.48 10.08
N PHE A 11 -4.90 -2.52 9.97
CA PHE A 11 -6.04 -2.54 9.07
C PHE A 11 -5.69 -1.74 7.82
N THR A 12 -5.34 -2.44 6.75
CA THR A 12 -4.86 -1.85 5.50
C THR A 12 -6.01 -1.54 4.54
N LYS A 13 -5.73 -0.73 3.52
CA LYS A 13 -6.66 -0.46 2.40
C LYS A 13 -7.17 -1.77 1.77
N SER A 14 -6.28 -2.73 1.52
CA SER A 14 -6.66 -4.05 0.96
C SER A 14 -7.60 -4.81 1.89
N ALA A 15 -7.31 -4.84 3.19
CA ALA A 15 -8.17 -5.47 4.19
C ALA A 15 -9.55 -4.78 4.27
N PHE A 16 -9.59 -3.45 4.18
CA PHE A 16 -10.82 -2.68 4.14
C PHE A 16 -11.69 -3.04 2.92
N LYS A 17 -11.09 -3.11 1.73
CA LYS A 17 -11.80 -3.52 0.50
C LYS A 17 -12.42 -4.91 0.63
N ILE A 18 -11.65 -5.88 1.16
CA ILE A 18 -12.15 -7.24 1.41
C ILE A 18 -13.31 -7.24 2.41
N ALA A 19 -13.21 -6.47 3.49
CA ALA A 19 -14.25 -6.37 4.50
C ALA A 19 -15.55 -5.73 3.98
N LEU A 20 -15.43 -4.78 3.04
CA LEU A 20 -16.59 -4.19 2.37
C LEU A 20 -17.36 -5.20 1.51
N GLU A 21 -16.66 -6.12 0.86
CA GLU A 21 -17.31 -7.19 0.11
C GLU A 21 -18.01 -8.17 1.05
N CYS A 22 -17.30 -8.66 2.06
CA CYS A 22 -17.81 -9.57 3.07
C CYS A 22 -16.89 -9.60 4.29
N PRO A 23 -17.36 -9.27 5.50
CA PRO A 23 -16.54 -9.32 6.72
C PRO A 23 -15.94 -10.71 6.99
N ASN A 24 -16.69 -11.79 6.67
CA ASN A 24 -16.22 -13.16 6.84
C ASN A 24 -15.05 -13.48 5.90
N LYS A 25 -15.05 -12.91 4.67
CA LYS A 25 -13.95 -13.06 3.71
C LYS A 25 -12.63 -12.54 4.29
N LEU A 26 -12.68 -11.42 5.02
CA LEU A 26 -11.51 -10.87 5.70
C LEU A 26 -10.94 -11.84 6.74
N TYR A 27 -11.80 -12.53 7.49
CA TYR A 27 -11.37 -13.55 8.46
C TYR A 27 -10.61 -14.68 7.77
N TYR A 28 -11.14 -15.23 6.69
CA TYR A 28 -10.47 -16.29 5.92
C TYR A 28 -9.16 -15.81 5.28
N TYR A 29 -9.17 -14.63 4.72
CA TYR A 29 -7.97 -14.02 4.13
C TYR A 29 -6.83 -13.83 5.14
N ARG A 30 -7.15 -13.52 6.39
CA ARG A 30 -6.19 -13.35 7.48
C ARG A 30 -5.69 -14.65 8.10
N ASN A 31 -6.25 -15.79 7.72
CA ASN A 31 -5.89 -17.11 8.22
C ASN A 31 -5.58 -18.07 7.05
N PRO A 32 -4.57 -17.74 6.20
CA PRO A 32 -4.27 -18.51 5.00
C PRO A 32 -3.77 -19.93 5.30
N ASP A 33 -3.18 -20.15 6.49
CA ASP A 33 -2.68 -21.45 6.93
C ASP A 33 -3.82 -22.47 7.16
N VAL A 34 -5.03 -21.97 7.42
CA VAL A 34 -6.22 -22.81 7.69
C VAL A 34 -7.13 -22.88 6.48
N TYR A 35 -7.21 -21.79 5.70
CA TYR A 35 -8.13 -21.65 4.58
C TYR A 35 -7.37 -21.36 3.30
N ALA A 36 -7.40 -22.32 2.36
CA ALA A 36 -6.78 -22.15 1.05
C ALA A 36 -7.50 -21.06 0.24
N ASN A 37 -6.73 -20.25 -0.48
CA ASN A 37 -7.26 -19.30 -1.46
C ASN A 37 -7.23 -19.96 -2.85
N ALA A 38 -8.40 -20.24 -3.42
CA ALA A 38 -8.54 -20.87 -4.73
C ALA A 38 -8.11 -19.94 -5.89
N ASP A 39 -8.10 -18.62 -5.66
CA ASP A 39 -7.82 -17.62 -6.70
C ASP A 39 -6.31 -17.45 -6.99
N THR A 40 -5.43 -18.08 -6.22
CA THR A 40 -3.96 -17.92 -6.37
C THR A 40 -3.40 -18.59 -7.61
N GLU A 41 -4.11 -19.50 -8.24
CA GLU A 41 -3.68 -20.28 -9.42
C GLU A 41 -4.37 -19.83 -10.73
N ASP A 42 -5.17 -18.76 -10.70
CA ASP A 42 -5.88 -18.27 -11.88
C ASP A 42 -4.94 -17.46 -12.79
N GLU A 43 -4.60 -18.00 -13.96
CA GLU A 43 -3.74 -17.37 -14.96
C GLU A 43 -4.29 -16.01 -15.43
N PHE A 44 -5.61 -15.86 -15.50
CA PHE A 44 -6.25 -14.60 -15.88
C PHE A 44 -6.00 -13.51 -14.81
N LEU A 45 -6.17 -13.86 -13.54
CA LEU A 45 -5.89 -12.94 -12.43
C LEU A 45 -4.42 -12.57 -12.35
N GLN A 46 -3.51 -13.49 -12.65
CA GLN A 46 -2.08 -13.22 -12.73
C GLN A 46 -1.75 -12.24 -13.86
N ALA A 47 -2.30 -12.46 -15.06
CA ALA A 47 -2.11 -11.55 -16.19
C ALA A 47 -2.69 -10.15 -15.92
N LEU A 48 -3.83 -10.07 -15.24
CA LEU A 48 -4.43 -8.80 -14.82
C LEU A 48 -3.57 -8.06 -13.78
N ALA A 49 -2.99 -8.78 -12.82
CA ALA A 49 -2.08 -8.22 -11.83
C ALA A 49 -0.79 -7.70 -12.48
N GLU A 50 -0.24 -8.43 -13.45
CA GLU A 50 0.95 -8.00 -14.22
C GLU A 50 0.67 -6.73 -15.03
N GLY A 51 -0.49 -6.64 -15.69
CA GLY A 51 -0.92 -5.43 -16.38
C GLY A 51 -1.08 -4.25 -15.42
N GLY A 52 -1.64 -4.46 -14.24
CA GLY A 52 -1.73 -3.46 -13.18
C GLY A 52 -0.37 -2.95 -12.70
N PHE A 53 0.60 -3.85 -12.55
CA PHE A 53 1.98 -3.50 -12.20
C PHE A 53 2.63 -2.60 -13.27
N GLN A 54 2.50 -2.93 -14.55
CA GLN A 54 3.04 -2.11 -15.64
C GLN A 54 2.42 -0.70 -15.67
N VAL A 55 1.12 -0.58 -15.44
CA VAL A 55 0.43 0.72 -15.35
C VAL A 55 0.94 1.52 -14.16
N GLY A 56 1.19 0.87 -13.02
CA GLY A 56 1.80 1.49 -11.84
C GLY A 56 3.17 2.08 -12.12
N GLU A 57 4.05 1.31 -12.78
CA GLU A 57 5.39 1.78 -13.15
C GLU A 57 5.35 2.98 -14.13
N LEU A 58 4.47 2.92 -15.13
CA LEU A 58 4.26 4.05 -16.05
C LEU A 58 3.74 5.30 -15.33
N ALA A 59 2.85 5.15 -14.37
CA ALA A 59 2.32 6.25 -13.58
C ALA A 59 3.42 6.94 -12.75
N LYS A 60 4.34 6.19 -12.15
CA LYS A 60 5.49 6.73 -11.43
C LYS A 60 6.34 7.63 -12.33
N ILE A 61 6.62 7.18 -13.55
CA ILE A 61 7.38 7.96 -14.55
C ILE A 61 6.58 9.20 -14.98
N TYR A 62 5.30 9.03 -15.30
CA TYR A 62 4.43 10.13 -15.74
C TYR A 62 4.27 11.22 -14.67
N CYS A 63 4.17 10.84 -13.40
CA CYS A 63 4.07 11.75 -12.28
C CYS A 63 5.43 12.31 -11.82
N GLY A 64 6.53 11.94 -12.48
CA GLY A 64 7.86 12.45 -12.16
C GLY A 64 8.36 12.01 -10.79
N VAL A 65 8.07 10.79 -10.38
CA VAL A 65 8.61 10.21 -9.14
C VAL A 65 10.04 9.76 -9.39
N PRO A 66 11.06 10.35 -8.72
CA PRO A 66 12.42 9.86 -8.86
C PRO A 66 12.56 8.48 -8.20
N PRO A 67 13.46 7.61 -8.71
CA PRO A 67 13.64 6.25 -8.19
C PRO A 67 13.90 6.17 -6.68
N GLU A 68 14.61 7.12 -6.12
CA GLU A 68 14.92 7.23 -4.68
C GLU A 68 13.70 7.56 -3.81
N ASN A 69 12.61 8.02 -4.42
CA ASN A 69 11.34 8.32 -3.77
C ASN A 69 10.26 7.24 -4.03
N ASP A 70 10.63 6.18 -4.69
CA ASP A 70 9.81 4.97 -4.79
C ASP A 70 10.11 4.09 -3.57
N ILE A 71 9.15 4.00 -2.66
CA ILE A 71 9.30 3.31 -1.39
C ILE A 71 8.50 2.00 -1.30
N GLU A 72 8.08 1.45 -2.45
CA GLU A 72 7.28 0.23 -2.57
C GLU A 72 7.90 -0.96 -1.84
N GLU A 73 9.20 -1.15 -1.98
CA GLU A 73 9.94 -2.29 -1.42
C GLU A 73 10.18 -2.21 0.10
N LEU A 74 9.91 -1.07 0.73
CA LEU A 74 10.13 -0.89 2.16
C LEU A 74 9.05 -1.58 2.99
N ASP A 75 9.45 -2.16 4.13
CA ASP A 75 8.50 -2.61 5.15
C ASP A 75 7.68 -1.43 5.71
N TYR A 76 6.62 -1.72 6.46
CA TYR A 76 5.68 -0.70 6.95
C TYR A 76 6.36 0.38 7.80
N ASP A 77 7.22 0.01 8.73
CA ASP A 77 7.87 0.95 9.63
C ASP A 77 8.90 1.81 8.89
N SER A 78 9.67 1.21 8.00
CA SER A 78 10.65 1.92 7.15
C SER A 78 9.94 2.84 6.15
N ALA A 79 8.83 2.40 5.56
CA ALA A 79 8.03 3.21 4.65
C ALA A 79 7.44 4.44 5.35
N LEU A 80 6.93 4.30 6.58
CA LEU A 80 6.43 5.41 7.38
C LEU A 80 7.53 6.44 7.67
N ARG A 81 8.70 5.99 8.11
CA ARG A 81 9.84 6.88 8.38
C ARG A 81 10.30 7.60 7.12
N ARG A 82 10.46 6.86 6.02
CA ARG A 82 10.89 7.45 4.75
C ARG A 82 9.89 8.46 4.21
N THR A 83 8.60 8.19 4.32
CA THR A 83 7.55 9.15 3.96
C THR A 83 7.68 10.43 4.78
N GLN A 84 7.86 10.33 6.10
CA GLN A 84 8.03 11.49 6.97
C GLN A 84 9.26 12.33 6.60
N GLU A 85 10.38 11.68 6.27
CA GLU A 85 11.60 12.36 5.82
C GLU A 85 11.35 13.13 4.51
N LEU A 86 10.76 12.45 3.51
CA LEU A 86 10.49 13.05 2.20
C LEU A 86 9.49 14.19 2.29
N MET A 87 8.51 14.10 3.18
CA MET A 87 7.50 15.14 3.40
C MET A 87 8.05 16.41 4.08
N GLN A 88 9.33 16.44 4.50
CA GLN A 88 9.98 17.68 4.95
C GLN A 88 10.36 18.61 3.78
N GLN A 89 10.42 18.09 2.57
CA GLN A 89 10.72 18.88 1.38
C GLN A 89 9.49 19.68 0.95
N GLU A 90 9.69 20.92 0.53
CA GLU A 90 8.60 21.75 -0.01
C GLU A 90 8.00 21.21 -1.30
N GLN A 91 8.82 20.58 -2.12
CA GLN A 91 8.41 19.95 -3.38
C GLN A 91 8.92 18.52 -3.40
N VAL A 92 8.01 17.57 -3.47
CA VAL A 92 8.35 16.14 -3.53
C VAL A 92 7.26 15.33 -4.20
N ASN A 93 7.67 14.36 -5.01
CA ASN A 93 6.82 13.32 -5.57
C ASN A 93 7.26 11.99 -4.97
N ILE A 94 6.32 11.23 -4.42
CA ILE A 94 6.59 9.97 -3.71
C ILE A 94 5.65 8.90 -4.26
N ALA A 95 6.20 7.73 -4.60
CA ALA A 95 5.40 6.54 -4.88
C ALA A 95 5.29 5.67 -3.64
N GLU A 96 4.10 5.12 -3.41
CA GLU A 96 3.77 4.26 -2.27
C GLU A 96 3.95 4.93 -0.91
N ALA A 97 3.71 6.24 -0.84
CA ALA A 97 3.78 7.01 0.40
C ALA A 97 2.91 6.39 1.50
N ALA A 98 3.50 6.11 2.66
CA ALA A 98 2.86 5.38 3.73
C ALA A 98 2.41 6.29 4.86
N PHE A 99 1.17 6.07 5.32
CA PHE A 99 0.58 6.79 6.44
C PHE A 99 -0.08 5.84 7.42
N ARG A 100 -0.05 6.20 8.69
CA ARG A 100 -0.68 5.43 9.77
C ARG A 100 -1.43 6.35 10.72
N TYR A 101 -2.62 5.91 11.11
CA TYR A 101 -3.39 6.50 12.19
C TYR A 101 -3.99 5.39 13.07
N GLY A 102 -3.52 5.26 14.30
CA GLY A 102 -3.88 4.14 15.16
C GLY A 102 -3.46 2.81 14.55
N ASN A 103 -4.43 1.93 14.28
CA ASN A 103 -4.22 0.65 13.57
C ASN A 103 -4.52 0.73 12.07
N LEU A 104 -4.95 1.88 11.57
CA LEU A 104 -5.18 2.10 10.13
C LEU A 104 -3.87 2.39 9.43
N PHE A 105 -3.65 1.74 8.31
CA PHE A 105 -2.46 1.91 7.48
C PHE A 105 -2.85 2.00 6.00
N VAL A 106 -2.26 2.96 5.30
CA VAL A 106 -2.48 3.15 3.86
C VAL A 106 -1.17 3.44 3.15
N ARG A 107 -1.04 2.94 1.94
CA ARG A 107 -0.08 3.42 0.95
C ARG A 107 -0.83 4.16 -0.15
N VAL A 108 -0.30 5.29 -0.54
CA VAL A 108 -0.83 6.12 -1.63
C VAL A 108 0.01 5.85 -2.87
N ASP A 109 -0.64 5.49 -3.98
CA ASP A 109 0.07 5.08 -5.20
C ASP A 109 1.06 6.17 -5.65
N VAL A 110 0.61 7.42 -5.74
CA VAL A 110 1.50 8.57 -5.92
C VAL A 110 1.02 9.75 -5.07
N LEU A 111 1.93 10.36 -4.32
CA LEU A 111 1.72 11.60 -3.60
C LEU A 111 2.60 12.68 -4.21
N GLN A 112 2.01 13.82 -4.54
CA GLN A 112 2.72 15.02 -4.97
C GLN A 112 2.50 16.14 -3.96
N ARG A 113 3.58 16.78 -3.54
CA ARG A 113 3.52 17.95 -2.68
C ARG A 113 4.22 19.13 -3.37
N ASN A 114 3.56 20.28 -3.33
CA ASN A 114 4.11 21.55 -3.76
C ASN A 114 3.69 22.63 -2.75
N GLY A 115 4.59 22.95 -1.81
CA GLY A 115 4.30 23.84 -0.68
C GLY A 115 3.20 23.25 0.21
N ASP A 116 2.10 23.99 0.36
CA ASP A 116 0.95 23.58 1.15
C ASP A 116 -0.05 22.73 0.37
N HIS A 117 0.13 22.60 -0.95
CA HIS A 117 -0.72 21.78 -1.80
C HIS A 117 -0.22 20.34 -1.80
N ILE A 118 -1.13 19.40 -1.49
CA ILE A 118 -0.89 17.96 -1.55
C ILE A 118 -1.92 17.33 -2.46
N GLU A 119 -1.45 16.56 -3.43
CA GLU A 119 -2.27 15.78 -4.35
C GLU A 119 -2.02 14.29 -4.13
N LEU A 120 -3.11 13.53 -4.00
CA LEU A 120 -3.09 12.08 -3.90
C LEU A 120 -3.63 11.49 -5.20
N ILE A 121 -2.85 10.65 -5.85
CA ILE A 121 -3.18 10.05 -7.13
C ILE A 121 -3.33 8.55 -6.93
N GLU A 122 -4.51 8.04 -7.20
CA GLU A 122 -4.81 6.61 -7.27
C GLU A 122 -4.64 6.13 -8.70
N VAL A 123 -3.88 5.06 -8.90
CA VAL A 123 -3.60 4.48 -10.22
C VAL A 123 -4.51 3.27 -10.45
N LYS A 124 -5.19 3.26 -11.58
CA LYS A 124 -6.10 2.18 -11.98
C LYS A 124 -5.70 1.64 -13.36
N ALA A 125 -5.64 0.32 -13.46
CA ALA A 125 -5.49 -0.35 -14.74
C ALA A 125 -6.87 -0.51 -15.44
#